data_875380c62d589efd0c90ea165f1e5aad
#
_entry.id   875380c62d589efd0c90ea165f1e5aad
#
_cell.length_a   1.000
_cell.length_b   1.000
_cell.length_c   1.000
_cell.angle_alpha   90.00
_cell.angle_beta   90.00
_cell.angle_gamma   90.00
#
_symmetry.space_group_name_H-M   'P 1'
#
loop_
_entity.id
_entity.type
_entity.pdbx_description
1 polymer ?
#
loop_
_entity_poly.entity_id
_entity_poly.type
_entity_poly.pdbx_seq_one_letter_code
_entity_poly.pdbx_strand_id
1 'polypeptide(L)'
;MTNTFIKWIFLLAGSMAVAASCRVKTDPTRAAFERGVRAYLEQRGDLCVGRSRWPIDVPAGAEGTADAVQLPVLEQLGLVTSTLIQMRESGAATPFQARRYRLTSAGRRLYLDRGTRLPAAPDDAKAPERADLCFAALTLDRVARWEIQKDGAATTALVSYTYHADAPAVARDPRLGRVFPAVARLLAGEGRAELVEGFTLTPTGWIANDLLQRQSGGVGAQAAAP
;
A
#
# COMPACT_ATOMS: atom_id res chain seq x y z
N MET A 1 85.50 -4.19 19.31
CA MET A 1 84.48 -3.60 20.16
C MET A 1 83.80 -2.49 19.40
N THR A 2 82.77 -2.80 18.60
CA THR A 2 82.07 -1.79 17.82
C THR A 2 80.58 -2.17 17.80
N ASN A 3 79.79 -1.39 18.52
CA ASN A 3 78.35 -1.52 18.65
C ASN A 3 77.67 -0.87 17.43
N THR A 4 76.93 -1.63 16.63
CA THR A 4 76.14 -1.14 15.55
C THR A 4 74.68 -1.11 15.98
N PHE A 5 74.12 0.10 16.20
CA PHE A 5 72.70 0.34 16.47
C PHE A 5 71.92 0.34 15.15
N ILE A 6 71.06 -0.64 14.93
CA ILE A 6 70.11 -0.67 13.80
C ILE A 6 68.85 0.10 14.24
N LYS A 7 68.60 1.26 13.61
CA LYS A 7 67.34 2.03 13.70
C LYS A 7 66.25 1.40 12.86
N TRP A 8 65.23 0.88 13.50
CA TRP A 8 63.99 0.48 12.85
C TRP A 8 63.13 1.71 12.59
N ILE A 9 62.90 2.07 11.31
CA ILE A 9 61.95 3.10 10.92
C ILE A 9 60.64 2.36 10.61
N PHE A 10 59.63 2.57 11.48
CA PHE A 10 58.24 2.16 11.19
C PHE A 10 57.59 3.17 10.27
N LEU A 11 57.36 2.78 9.04
CA LEU A 11 56.53 3.49 8.08
C LEU A 11 55.04 3.17 8.40
N LEU A 12 54.35 4.10 9.03
CA LEU A 12 52.90 4.08 9.19
C LEU A 12 52.26 4.49 7.85
N ALA A 13 51.84 3.50 7.07
CA ALA A 13 50.98 3.70 5.89
C ALA A 13 49.56 3.98 6.39
N GLY A 14 49.21 5.27 6.46
CA GLY A 14 47.84 5.70 6.74
C GLY A 14 46.93 5.38 5.56
N SER A 15 46.10 4.34 5.69
CA SER A 15 45.01 4.07 4.73
C SER A 15 43.91 5.13 4.90
N MET A 16 43.88 6.13 4.03
CA MET A 16 42.73 7.01 3.87
C MET A 16 41.58 6.21 3.24
N ALA A 17 40.66 5.76 4.06
CA ALA A 17 39.37 5.26 3.58
C ALA A 17 38.56 6.44 3.01
N VAL A 18 38.54 6.56 1.69
CA VAL A 18 37.63 7.49 0.99
C VAL A 18 36.21 6.96 1.18
N ALA A 19 35.49 7.50 2.15
CA ALA A 19 34.05 7.32 2.28
C ALA A 19 33.40 7.95 1.04
N ALA A 20 33.06 7.14 0.05
CA ALA A 20 32.21 7.54 -1.06
C ALA A 20 30.82 7.86 -0.51
N SER A 21 30.59 9.14 -0.15
CA SER A 21 29.27 9.65 0.17
C SER A 21 28.41 9.54 -1.07
N CYS A 22 27.54 8.53 -1.15
CA CYS A 22 26.46 8.47 -2.11
C CYS A 22 25.55 9.68 -1.87
N ARG A 23 25.85 10.82 -2.46
CA ARG A 23 24.93 11.95 -2.53
C ARG A 23 23.72 11.49 -3.32
N VAL A 24 22.61 11.30 -2.64
CA VAL A 24 21.32 11.12 -3.29
C VAL A 24 21.11 12.34 -4.17
N LYS A 25 21.03 12.13 -5.50
CA LYS A 25 20.76 13.23 -6.43
C LYS A 25 19.36 13.77 -6.15
N THR A 26 19.29 14.95 -5.55
CA THR A 26 18.06 15.68 -5.23
C THR A 26 17.52 16.47 -6.43
N ASP A 27 18.27 16.49 -7.54
CA ASP A 27 17.87 17.18 -8.77
C ASP A 27 16.53 16.61 -9.29
N PRO A 28 15.64 17.49 -9.81
CA PRO A 28 14.34 17.08 -10.35
C PRO A 28 14.52 16.44 -11.73
N THR A 29 15.03 15.21 -11.74
CA THR A 29 15.23 14.41 -12.96
C THR A 29 14.16 13.33 -13.07
N ARG A 30 13.91 12.86 -14.31
CA ARG A 30 13.01 11.72 -14.55
C ARG A 30 13.38 10.53 -13.66
N ALA A 31 14.64 10.15 -13.60
CA ALA A 31 15.11 9.02 -12.79
C ALA A 31 14.89 9.23 -11.27
N ALA A 32 14.93 10.47 -10.79
CA ALA A 32 14.64 10.78 -9.39
C ALA A 32 13.15 10.57 -9.08
N PHE A 33 12.26 11.04 -9.96
CA PHE A 33 10.82 10.84 -9.82
C PHE A 33 10.40 9.39 -10.02
N GLU A 34 11.01 8.65 -10.95
CA GLU A 34 10.76 7.22 -11.12
C GLU A 34 11.06 6.43 -9.84
N ARG A 35 12.17 6.74 -9.15
CA ARG A 35 12.46 6.12 -7.85
C ARG A 35 11.41 6.47 -6.80
N GLY A 36 11.02 7.74 -6.72
CA GLY A 36 9.99 8.20 -5.78
C GLY A 36 8.63 7.53 -6.02
N VAL A 37 8.18 7.47 -7.29
CA VAL A 37 6.91 6.82 -7.67
C VAL A 37 6.96 5.32 -7.42
N ARG A 38 8.07 4.62 -7.72
CA ARG A 38 8.23 3.19 -7.40
C ARG A 38 8.09 2.95 -5.89
N ALA A 39 8.83 3.71 -5.07
CA ALA A 39 8.74 3.60 -3.61
C ALA A 39 7.34 3.92 -3.06
N TYR A 40 6.61 4.83 -3.71
CA TYR A 40 5.21 5.12 -3.40
C TYR A 40 4.30 3.94 -3.75
N LEU A 41 4.40 3.42 -4.97
CA LEU A 41 3.56 2.30 -5.44
C LEU A 41 3.86 1.00 -4.70
N GLU A 42 5.08 0.75 -4.25
CA GLU A 42 5.41 -0.37 -3.37
C GLU A 42 4.60 -0.35 -2.06
N GLN A 43 4.22 0.81 -1.58
CA GLN A 43 3.48 0.98 -0.33
C GLN A 43 1.99 1.26 -0.54
N ARG A 44 1.59 1.79 -1.69
CA ARG A 44 0.26 2.31 -1.98
C ARG A 44 -0.38 1.79 -3.27
N GLY A 45 0.36 1.04 -4.06
CA GLY A 45 -0.11 0.55 -5.35
C GLY A 45 -1.16 -0.56 -5.29
N ASP A 46 -1.47 -1.09 -4.10
CA ASP A 46 -2.46 -2.16 -3.99
C ASP A 46 -3.89 -1.62 -4.16
N LEU A 47 -4.64 -2.20 -5.09
CA LEU A 47 -6.05 -1.89 -5.32
C LEU A 47 -6.94 -2.75 -4.42
N CYS A 48 -7.13 -2.29 -3.21
CA CYS A 48 -7.91 -2.98 -2.19
C CYS A 48 -9.29 -2.33 -2.00
N VAL A 49 -10.24 -3.07 -1.46
CA VAL A 49 -11.67 -2.68 -1.45
C VAL A 49 -12.24 -2.40 -0.06
N GLY A 50 -11.38 -2.27 0.94
CA GLY A 50 -11.78 -1.93 2.31
C GLY A 50 -12.42 -3.11 3.05
N ARG A 51 -12.07 -4.35 2.71
CA ARG A 51 -12.56 -5.56 3.38
C ARG A 51 -11.49 -6.15 4.28
N SER A 52 -11.25 -5.46 5.39
CA SER A 52 -10.13 -5.73 6.30
C SER A 52 -10.44 -6.77 7.40
N ARG A 53 -11.71 -7.13 7.60
CA ARG A 53 -12.11 -8.09 8.65
C ARG A 53 -13.07 -9.13 8.12
N TRP A 54 -12.88 -10.37 8.53
CA TRP A 54 -13.72 -11.51 8.19
C TRP A 54 -13.98 -12.34 9.46
N PRO A 55 -15.15 -13.01 9.59
CA PRO A 55 -16.29 -12.99 8.69
C PRO A 55 -17.04 -11.67 8.67
N ILE A 56 -17.84 -11.42 7.59
CA ILE A 56 -18.72 -10.27 7.47
C ILE A 56 -20.17 -10.74 7.60
N ASP A 57 -20.91 -10.16 8.51
CA ASP A 57 -22.32 -10.46 8.73
C ASP A 57 -23.20 -9.37 8.13
N VAL A 58 -24.12 -9.76 7.25
CA VAL A 58 -25.10 -8.87 6.63
C VAL A 58 -26.47 -9.21 7.18
N PRO A 59 -27.06 -8.35 8.02
CA PRO A 59 -28.39 -8.55 8.56
C PRO A 59 -29.48 -8.57 7.47
N ALA A 60 -30.54 -9.31 7.69
CA ALA A 60 -31.75 -9.14 6.88
C ALA A 60 -32.27 -7.70 7.05
N GLY A 61 -32.67 -7.06 5.96
CA GLY A 61 -33.05 -5.64 5.95
C GLY A 61 -31.90 -4.66 5.63
N ALA A 62 -30.69 -5.16 5.38
CA ALA A 62 -29.52 -4.33 5.05
C ALA A 62 -29.30 -4.15 3.53
N GLU A 63 -30.34 -4.33 2.69
CA GLU A 63 -30.26 -4.41 1.23
C GLU A 63 -29.62 -3.16 0.56
N GLY A 64 -29.71 -1.99 1.21
CA GLY A 64 -29.12 -0.74 0.73
C GLY A 64 -27.63 -0.56 1.07
N THR A 65 -27.02 -1.48 1.80
CA THR A 65 -25.62 -1.35 2.20
C THR A 65 -24.65 -1.83 1.11
N ALA A 66 -23.42 -1.30 1.14
CA ALA A 66 -22.37 -1.75 0.21
C ALA A 66 -22.11 -3.25 0.37
N ASP A 67 -22.16 -3.81 1.58
CA ASP A 67 -21.96 -5.23 1.84
C ASP A 67 -23.04 -6.10 1.20
N ALA A 68 -24.31 -5.69 1.32
CA ALA A 68 -25.44 -6.41 0.73
C ALA A 68 -25.39 -6.43 -0.81
N VAL A 69 -24.77 -5.44 -1.45
CA VAL A 69 -24.60 -5.37 -2.90
C VAL A 69 -23.33 -6.09 -3.37
N GLN A 70 -22.24 -5.94 -2.66
CA GLN A 70 -20.91 -6.40 -3.12
C GLN A 70 -20.64 -7.85 -2.79
N LEU A 71 -21.02 -8.32 -1.59
CA LEU A 71 -20.71 -9.68 -1.13
C LEU A 71 -21.38 -10.78 -1.96
N PRO A 72 -22.65 -10.67 -2.42
CA PRO A 72 -23.23 -11.64 -3.33
C PRO A 72 -22.49 -11.74 -4.67
N VAL A 73 -21.93 -10.64 -5.18
CA VAL A 73 -21.12 -10.67 -6.41
C VAL A 73 -19.79 -11.39 -6.16
N LEU A 74 -19.15 -11.13 -5.02
CA LEU A 74 -17.92 -11.87 -4.64
C LEU A 74 -18.22 -13.37 -4.46
N GLU A 75 -19.41 -13.74 -3.98
CA GLU A 75 -19.84 -15.14 -3.86
C GLU A 75 -20.03 -15.79 -5.24
N GLN A 76 -20.70 -15.10 -6.17
CA GLN A 76 -20.86 -15.56 -7.56
C GLN A 76 -19.51 -15.74 -8.29
N LEU A 77 -18.50 -14.98 -7.88
CA LEU A 77 -17.12 -15.07 -8.38
C LEU A 77 -16.29 -16.13 -7.65
N GLY A 78 -16.89 -16.83 -6.66
CA GLY A 78 -16.24 -17.88 -5.89
C GLY A 78 -15.18 -17.38 -4.90
N LEU A 79 -15.16 -16.07 -4.60
CA LEU A 79 -14.20 -15.45 -3.68
C LEU A 79 -14.64 -15.57 -2.23
N VAL A 80 -15.93 -15.59 -1.99
CA VAL A 80 -16.53 -15.79 -0.68
C VAL A 80 -17.59 -16.88 -0.72
N THR A 81 -17.97 -17.40 0.43
CA THR A 81 -19.12 -18.28 0.63
C THR A 81 -19.95 -17.75 1.76
N SER A 82 -21.26 -18.01 1.76
CA SER A 82 -22.13 -17.54 2.83
C SER A 82 -22.92 -18.65 3.49
N THR A 83 -23.35 -18.40 4.74
CA THR A 83 -24.28 -19.23 5.51
C THR A 83 -25.30 -18.35 6.21
N LEU A 84 -26.53 -18.81 6.32
CA LEU A 84 -27.55 -18.17 7.17
C LEU A 84 -27.23 -18.45 8.64
N ILE A 85 -27.30 -17.42 9.46
CA ILE A 85 -27.10 -17.50 10.91
C ILE A 85 -28.20 -16.75 11.63
N GLN A 86 -28.44 -17.10 12.90
CA GLN A 86 -29.24 -16.33 13.81
C GLN A 86 -28.29 -15.46 14.65
N MET A 87 -28.54 -14.17 14.69
CA MET A 87 -27.84 -13.22 15.54
C MET A 87 -28.78 -12.63 16.58
N ARG A 88 -28.24 -12.24 17.73
CA ARG A 88 -28.95 -11.50 18.76
C ARG A 88 -28.11 -10.27 19.12
N GLU A 89 -28.73 -9.13 19.06
CA GLU A 89 -28.12 -7.91 19.56
C GLU A 89 -28.16 -7.91 21.11
N SER A 90 -27.08 -7.40 21.74
CA SER A 90 -27.00 -7.32 23.19
C SER A 90 -28.19 -6.51 23.72
N GLY A 91 -29.00 -7.15 24.57
CA GLY A 91 -30.22 -6.55 25.14
C GLY A 91 -31.51 -6.73 24.32
N ALA A 92 -31.44 -7.27 23.10
CA ALA A 92 -32.63 -7.54 22.30
C ALA A 92 -33.28 -8.88 22.69
N ALA A 93 -34.61 -8.91 22.83
CA ALA A 93 -35.35 -10.11 23.14
C ALA A 93 -35.42 -11.09 21.96
N THR A 94 -35.44 -10.59 20.73
CA THR A 94 -35.71 -11.38 19.53
C THR A 94 -34.44 -11.52 18.68
N PRO A 95 -34.04 -12.75 18.30
CA PRO A 95 -32.98 -12.97 17.33
C PRO A 95 -33.43 -12.54 15.93
N PHE A 96 -32.50 -12.10 15.09
CA PHE A 96 -32.71 -11.77 13.70
C PHE A 96 -31.81 -12.62 12.80
N GLN A 97 -32.23 -12.80 11.55
CA GLN A 97 -31.42 -13.52 10.56
C GLN A 97 -30.33 -12.61 9.96
N ALA A 98 -29.16 -13.18 9.76
CA ALA A 98 -28.07 -12.55 9.03
C ALA A 98 -27.42 -13.57 8.10
N ARG A 99 -26.78 -13.07 7.04
CA ARG A 99 -25.96 -13.87 6.15
C ARG A 99 -24.49 -13.62 6.50
N ARG A 100 -23.80 -14.67 6.94
CA ARG A 100 -22.37 -14.61 7.29
C ARG A 100 -21.53 -15.02 6.11
N TYR A 101 -20.69 -14.12 5.64
CA TYR A 101 -19.75 -14.34 4.55
C TYR A 101 -18.35 -14.64 5.06
N ARG A 102 -17.70 -15.65 4.45
CA ARG A 102 -16.31 -16.03 4.72
C ARG A 102 -15.53 -16.13 3.43
N LEU A 103 -14.23 -15.87 3.47
CA LEU A 103 -13.36 -16.08 2.32
C LEU A 103 -13.22 -17.56 1.96
N THR A 104 -13.35 -17.88 0.68
CA THR A 104 -12.95 -19.18 0.11
C THR A 104 -11.43 -19.26 0.02
N SER A 105 -10.89 -20.40 -0.40
CA SER A 105 -9.46 -20.52 -0.72
C SER A 105 -9.03 -19.56 -1.82
N ALA A 106 -9.91 -19.27 -2.81
CA ALA A 106 -9.63 -18.27 -3.84
C ALA A 106 -9.60 -16.84 -3.27
N GLY A 107 -10.58 -16.50 -2.42
CA GLY A 107 -10.61 -15.19 -1.77
C GLY A 107 -9.42 -14.96 -0.82
N ARG A 108 -8.98 -15.99 -0.10
CA ARG A 108 -7.81 -15.88 0.79
C ARG A 108 -6.51 -15.55 0.04
N ARG A 109 -6.35 -15.97 -1.21
CA ARG A 109 -5.18 -15.58 -2.02
C ARG A 109 -5.15 -14.10 -2.37
N LEU A 110 -6.30 -13.43 -2.32
CA LEU A 110 -6.44 -11.99 -2.58
C LEU A 110 -6.51 -11.17 -1.28
N TYR A 111 -6.58 -11.83 -0.12
CA TYR A 111 -6.60 -11.17 1.17
C TYR A 111 -5.16 -11.01 1.68
N LEU A 112 -4.64 -9.79 1.55
CA LEU A 112 -3.22 -9.50 1.73
C LEU A 112 -3.02 -8.51 2.89
N ASP A 113 -1.93 -8.67 3.63
CA ASP A 113 -1.36 -7.57 4.40
C ASP A 113 -0.71 -6.58 3.44
N ARG A 114 -1.32 -5.42 3.28
CA ARG A 114 -0.87 -4.37 2.35
C ARG A 114 0.57 -3.90 2.56
N GLY A 115 1.14 -4.11 3.76
CA GLY A 115 2.52 -3.74 4.06
C GLY A 115 3.54 -4.70 3.51
N THR A 116 3.22 -6.01 3.52
CA THR A 116 4.13 -7.09 3.10
C THR A 116 3.68 -7.76 1.81
N ARG A 117 2.44 -7.53 1.37
CA ARG A 117 1.76 -8.23 0.27
C ARG A 117 1.73 -9.76 0.43
N LEU A 118 1.90 -10.24 1.66
CA LEU A 118 1.74 -11.64 1.98
C LEU A 118 0.28 -11.97 2.31
N PRO A 119 -0.17 -13.21 2.04
CA PRO A 119 -1.50 -13.64 2.46
C PRO A 119 -1.70 -13.45 3.95
N ALA A 120 -2.80 -12.82 4.34
CA ALA A 120 -3.19 -12.63 5.73
C ALA A 120 -4.18 -13.71 6.19
N ALA A 121 -4.17 -14.05 7.48
CA ALA A 121 -5.15 -14.96 8.06
C ALA A 121 -6.44 -14.20 8.40
N PRO A 122 -7.58 -14.49 7.75
CA PRO A 122 -8.79 -13.70 7.92
C PRO A 122 -9.50 -13.92 9.26
N ASP A 123 -9.32 -15.11 9.83
CA ASP A 123 -10.01 -15.54 11.06
C ASP A 123 -9.13 -15.40 12.32
N ASP A 124 -7.95 -14.82 12.19
CA ASP A 124 -7.06 -14.56 13.32
C ASP A 124 -7.40 -13.21 13.97
N ALA A 125 -7.66 -13.21 15.28
CA ALA A 125 -7.82 -11.98 16.06
C ALA A 125 -6.57 -11.09 16.01
N LYS A 126 -5.44 -11.62 15.52
CA LYS A 126 -4.18 -10.94 15.25
C LYS A 126 -3.99 -10.54 13.80
N ALA A 127 -5.04 -10.67 12.94
CA ALA A 127 -4.93 -10.21 11.55
C ALA A 127 -4.40 -8.77 11.53
N PRO A 128 -3.38 -8.47 10.71
CA PRO A 128 -2.81 -7.12 10.64
C PRO A 128 -3.91 -6.10 10.36
N GLU A 129 -3.91 -4.97 11.07
CA GLU A 129 -4.87 -3.88 10.84
C GLU A 129 -4.88 -3.40 9.38
N ARG A 130 -3.81 -3.70 8.64
CA ARG A 130 -3.64 -3.36 7.23
C ARG A 130 -4.08 -4.46 6.27
N ALA A 131 -4.58 -5.58 6.77
CA ALA A 131 -5.08 -6.65 5.92
C ALA A 131 -6.32 -6.19 5.15
N ASP A 132 -6.41 -6.55 3.86
CA ASP A 132 -7.52 -6.16 3.00
C ASP A 132 -7.67 -7.14 1.82
N LEU A 133 -8.85 -7.14 1.21
CA LEU A 133 -9.10 -7.86 -0.04
C LEU A 133 -8.63 -6.99 -1.21
N CYS A 134 -7.56 -7.41 -1.89
CA CYS A 134 -6.88 -6.63 -2.92
C CYS A 134 -6.94 -7.35 -4.26
N PHE A 135 -7.36 -6.63 -5.31
CA PHE A 135 -7.61 -7.18 -6.65
C PHE A 135 -6.50 -6.92 -7.65
N ALA A 136 -5.59 -6.00 -7.37
CA ALA A 136 -4.43 -5.75 -8.22
C ALA A 136 -3.34 -5.02 -7.44
N ALA A 137 -2.13 -5.01 -8.00
CA ALA A 137 -1.02 -4.16 -7.59
C ALA A 137 -0.58 -3.30 -8.77
N LEU A 138 -0.48 -1.99 -8.56
CA LEU A 138 0.05 -1.06 -9.55
C LEU A 138 1.57 -0.99 -9.47
N THR A 139 2.20 -0.96 -10.62
CA THR A 139 3.64 -0.73 -10.77
C THR A 139 3.86 0.41 -11.76
N LEU A 140 4.97 1.13 -11.62
CA LEU A 140 5.29 2.23 -12.53
C LEU A 140 5.60 1.71 -13.94
N ASP A 141 4.90 2.22 -14.95
CA ASP A 141 5.28 2.12 -16.35
C ASP A 141 6.33 3.20 -16.68
N ARG A 142 5.94 4.47 -16.64
CA ARG A 142 6.84 5.61 -16.88
C ARG A 142 6.34 6.88 -16.21
N VAL A 143 7.28 7.77 -15.86
CA VAL A 143 6.96 9.17 -15.54
C VAL A 143 6.73 9.95 -16.83
N ALA A 144 5.54 10.51 -16.99
CA ALA A 144 5.15 11.28 -18.18
C ALA A 144 5.68 12.72 -18.09
N ARG A 145 5.37 13.43 -17.02
CA ARG A 145 5.77 14.82 -16.78
C ARG A 145 5.81 15.14 -15.28
N TRP A 146 6.37 16.29 -14.93
CA TRP A 146 6.33 16.83 -13.57
C TRP A 146 6.35 18.35 -13.59
N GLU A 147 5.81 18.95 -12.56
CA GLU A 147 5.80 20.41 -12.32
C GLU A 147 6.38 20.68 -10.94
N ILE A 148 7.40 21.54 -10.88
CA ILE A 148 8.06 21.93 -9.63
C ILE A 148 7.38 23.17 -9.07
N GLN A 149 7.09 23.13 -7.77
CA GLN A 149 6.58 24.27 -7.02
C GLN A 149 7.55 24.57 -5.87
N LYS A 150 7.85 25.83 -5.67
CA LYS A 150 8.67 26.33 -4.54
C LYS A 150 7.79 27.20 -3.66
N ASP A 151 7.64 26.80 -2.41
CA ASP A 151 6.92 27.56 -1.41
C ASP A 151 7.83 27.75 -0.18
N GLY A 152 8.39 28.95 -0.07
CA GLY A 152 9.40 29.27 0.94
C GLY A 152 10.60 28.33 0.87
N ALA A 153 10.84 27.60 1.96
CA ALA A 153 11.93 26.64 2.07
C ALA A 153 11.55 25.24 1.50
N ALA A 154 10.28 24.98 1.23
CA ALA A 154 9.81 23.70 0.72
C ALA A 154 9.88 23.66 -0.82
N THR A 155 10.37 22.55 -1.35
CA THR A 155 10.30 22.27 -2.79
C THR A 155 9.42 21.05 -2.98
N THR A 156 8.34 21.21 -3.75
CA THR A 156 7.38 20.15 -4.05
C THR A 156 7.28 19.92 -5.55
N ALA A 157 6.72 18.80 -5.94
CA ALA A 157 6.46 18.47 -7.34
C ALA A 157 5.12 17.74 -7.48
N LEU A 158 4.36 18.05 -8.53
CA LEU A 158 3.28 17.23 -9.02
C LEU A 158 3.82 16.34 -10.14
N VAL A 159 3.76 15.05 -9.98
CA VAL A 159 4.32 14.06 -10.90
C VAL A 159 3.20 13.26 -11.53
N SER A 160 3.11 13.33 -12.88
CA SER A 160 2.19 12.50 -13.67
C SER A 160 2.91 11.26 -14.19
N TYR A 161 2.30 10.11 -14.03
CA TYR A 161 2.89 8.83 -14.45
C TYR A 161 1.82 7.85 -14.97
N THR A 162 2.23 6.97 -15.87
CA THR A 162 1.44 5.80 -16.29
C THR A 162 1.87 4.56 -15.52
N TYR A 163 1.04 3.52 -15.51
CA TYR A 163 1.22 2.34 -14.66
C TYR A 163 0.83 1.06 -15.39
N HIS A 164 1.39 -0.05 -14.95
CA HIS A 164 0.90 -1.40 -15.20
C HIS A 164 0.10 -1.89 -13.99
N ALA A 165 -0.85 -2.79 -14.22
CA ALA A 165 -1.67 -3.41 -13.19
C ALA A 165 -1.49 -4.94 -13.22
N ASP A 166 -0.79 -5.48 -12.22
CA ASP A 166 -0.74 -6.91 -11.99
C ASP A 166 -2.04 -7.34 -11.31
N ALA A 167 -2.90 -8.02 -12.05
CA ALA A 167 -4.26 -8.34 -11.64
C ALA A 167 -4.66 -9.75 -12.12
N PRO A 168 -5.21 -10.61 -11.24
CA PRO A 168 -5.77 -11.89 -11.63
C PRO A 168 -6.99 -11.72 -12.54
N ALA A 169 -7.30 -12.73 -13.34
CA ALA A 169 -8.40 -12.68 -14.30
C ALA A 169 -9.75 -12.27 -13.66
N VAL A 170 -10.02 -12.71 -12.44
CA VAL A 170 -11.25 -12.36 -11.70
C VAL A 170 -11.40 -10.86 -11.46
N ALA A 171 -10.29 -10.12 -11.33
CA ALA A 171 -10.33 -8.67 -11.15
C ALA A 171 -10.86 -7.92 -12.38
N ARG A 172 -10.76 -8.54 -13.55
CA ARG A 172 -11.25 -8.00 -14.83
C ARG A 172 -12.66 -8.50 -15.20
N ASP A 173 -13.32 -9.27 -14.31
CA ASP A 173 -14.70 -9.72 -14.55
C ASP A 173 -15.66 -8.52 -14.50
N PRO A 174 -16.55 -8.37 -15.51
CA PRO A 174 -17.49 -7.23 -15.55
C PRO A 174 -18.43 -7.15 -14.33
N ARG A 175 -18.74 -8.27 -13.68
CA ARG A 175 -19.54 -8.29 -12.45
C ARG A 175 -18.82 -7.59 -11.31
N LEU A 176 -17.51 -7.87 -11.15
CA LEU A 176 -16.67 -7.19 -10.16
C LEU A 176 -16.60 -5.68 -10.45
N GLY A 177 -16.42 -5.31 -11.72
CA GLY A 177 -16.33 -3.92 -12.14
C GLY A 177 -17.60 -3.10 -11.84
N ARG A 178 -18.79 -3.72 -11.84
CA ARG A 178 -20.04 -3.05 -11.47
C ARG A 178 -20.10 -2.66 -10.00
N VAL A 179 -19.56 -3.49 -9.12
CA VAL A 179 -19.62 -3.25 -7.66
C VAL A 179 -18.35 -2.59 -7.10
N PHE A 180 -17.25 -2.61 -7.86
CA PHE A 180 -16.00 -1.91 -7.56
C PHE A 180 -15.53 -1.07 -8.75
N PRO A 181 -16.26 -0.01 -9.11
CA PRO A 181 -15.97 0.75 -10.34
C PRO A 181 -14.62 1.45 -10.34
N ALA A 182 -14.07 1.77 -9.16
CA ALA A 182 -12.73 2.35 -9.06
C ALA A 182 -11.64 1.36 -9.50
N VAL A 183 -11.74 0.08 -9.10
CA VAL A 183 -10.85 -0.99 -9.55
C VAL A 183 -10.95 -1.15 -11.08
N ALA A 184 -12.18 -1.26 -11.60
CA ALA A 184 -12.41 -1.41 -13.04
C ALA A 184 -11.82 -0.26 -13.85
N ARG A 185 -11.97 0.99 -13.41
CA ARG A 185 -11.40 2.18 -14.09
C ARG A 185 -9.88 2.15 -14.11
N LEU A 186 -9.24 1.78 -13.01
CA LEU A 186 -7.79 1.69 -12.95
C LEU A 186 -7.28 0.57 -13.86
N LEU A 187 -7.91 -0.61 -13.84
CA LEU A 187 -7.52 -1.71 -14.74
C LEU A 187 -7.73 -1.36 -16.22
N ALA A 188 -8.80 -0.65 -16.56
CA ALA A 188 -9.04 -0.19 -17.93
C ALA A 188 -8.07 0.92 -18.38
N GLY A 189 -7.53 1.69 -17.45
CA GLY A 189 -6.59 2.78 -17.72
C GLY A 189 -5.13 2.35 -17.85
N GLU A 190 -4.80 1.08 -17.58
CA GLU A 190 -3.45 0.55 -17.63
C GLU A 190 -2.69 0.95 -18.92
N GLY A 191 -1.46 1.45 -18.76
CA GLY A 191 -0.57 1.90 -19.85
C GLY A 191 -1.00 3.19 -20.57
N ARG A 192 -2.19 3.75 -20.25
CA ARG A 192 -2.76 4.92 -20.97
C ARG A 192 -3.14 6.06 -20.03
N ALA A 193 -3.81 5.77 -18.92
CA ALA A 193 -4.23 6.79 -17.98
C ALA A 193 -3.05 7.27 -17.15
N GLU A 194 -3.00 8.59 -16.94
CA GLU A 194 -2.03 9.19 -16.07
C GLU A 194 -2.62 9.36 -14.66
N LEU A 195 -1.86 8.91 -13.66
CA LEU A 195 -2.07 9.26 -12.27
C LEU A 195 -1.17 10.42 -11.90
N VAL A 196 -1.62 11.25 -10.95
CA VAL A 196 -0.87 12.40 -10.47
C VAL A 196 -0.67 12.26 -8.97
N GLU A 197 0.58 12.41 -8.52
CA GLU A 197 0.93 12.35 -7.11
C GLU A 197 1.84 13.52 -6.73
N GLY A 198 1.64 14.04 -5.51
CA GLY A 198 2.47 15.11 -4.95
C GLY A 198 3.70 14.53 -4.25
N PHE A 199 4.85 15.13 -4.50
CA PHE A 199 6.12 14.78 -3.87
C PHE A 199 6.74 16.00 -3.19
N THR A 200 7.43 15.78 -2.09
CA THR A 200 8.25 16.77 -1.41
C THR A 200 9.72 16.36 -1.49
N LEU A 201 10.58 17.33 -1.77
CA LEU A 201 12.02 17.14 -1.74
C LEU A 201 12.50 17.08 -0.29
N THR A 202 13.17 15.97 0.04
CA THR A 202 13.78 15.72 1.35
C THR A 202 15.28 15.49 1.19
N PRO A 203 16.06 15.46 2.27
CA PRO A 203 17.49 15.10 2.21
C PRO A 203 17.76 13.72 1.59
N THR A 204 16.77 12.81 1.63
CA THR A 204 16.86 11.44 1.07
C THR A 204 16.28 11.33 -0.34
N GLY A 205 15.74 12.42 -0.91
CA GLY A 205 15.16 12.45 -2.25
C GLY A 205 13.71 12.88 -2.27
N TRP A 206 13.01 12.58 -3.38
CA TRP A 206 11.61 12.90 -3.58
C TRP A 206 10.73 11.83 -2.93
N ILE A 207 9.94 12.23 -1.92
CA ILE A 207 9.02 11.34 -1.19
C ILE A 207 7.58 11.80 -1.42
N ALA A 208 6.68 10.86 -1.69
CA ALA A 208 5.26 11.15 -1.87
C ALA A 208 4.66 11.76 -0.59
N ASN A 209 3.83 12.79 -0.76
CA ASN A 209 3.25 13.55 0.36
C ASN A 209 2.40 12.68 1.29
N ASP A 210 1.66 11.71 0.74
CA ASP A 210 0.89 10.73 1.54
C ASP A 210 1.77 9.88 2.47
N LEU A 211 3.00 9.56 2.05
CA LEU A 211 3.95 8.81 2.88
C LEU A 211 4.54 9.68 4.00
N LEU A 212 4.78 10.98 3.75
CA LEU A 212 5.30 11.91 4.75
C LEU A 212 4.28 12.20 5.85
N GLN A 213 3.01 12.43 5.49
CA GLN A 213 1.96 12.74 6.44
C GLN A 213 1.76 11.63 7.49
N ARG A 214 1.96 10.37 7.12
CA ARG A 214 1.84 9.25 8.06
C ARG A 214 3.04 9.12 8.99
N GLN A 215 4.22 9.50 8.55
CA GLN A 215 5.40 9.53 9.41
C GLN A 215 5.27 10.58 10.50
N SER A 216 4.66 11.73 10.20
CA SER A 216 4.41 12.81 11.16
C SER A 216 3.20 12.54 12.07
N GLY A 217 2.15 11.85 11.59
CA GLY A 217 0.96 11.51 12.38
C GLY A 217 1.19 10.41 13.43
N GLY A 218 2.21 9.57 13.25
CA GLY A 218 2.57 8.53 14.22
C GLY A 218 3.31 9.03 15.47
N VAL A 219 3.84 10.25 15.45
CA VAL A 219 4.59 10.83 16.58
C VAL A 219 3.72 11.68 17.51
N GLY A 220 2.51 12.07 17.06
CA GLY A 220 1.62 12.98 17.81
C GLY A 220 0.59 12.32 18.74
N ALA A 221 0.43 11.00 18.74
CA ALA A 221 -0.63 10.33 19.48
C ALA A 221 -0.25 9.86 20.90
N GLN A 222 0.96 10.17 21.39
CA GLN A 222 1.43 9.73 22.71
C GLN A 222 1.67 10.85 23.74
N ALA A 223 1.19 12.06 23.47
CA ALA A 223 1.33 13.17 24.43
C ALA A 223 -0.01 13.84 24.73
N ALA A 224 -0.95 13.11 25.37
CA ALA A 224 -2.04 13.70 26.14
C ALA A 224 -2.78 12.60 26.94
N ALA A 225 -2.29 12.29 28.12
CA ALA A 225 -3.12 11.81 29.21
C ALA A 225 -2.62 12.48 30.50
N PRO A 226 -3.51 13.20 31.22
CA PRO A 226 -3.21 13.73 32.54
C PRO A 226 -3.25 12.62 33.60
#